data_217a291508cd8a8ea47d457684b61010
#
_entry.id   217a291508cd8a8ea47d457684b61010
#
_cell.length_a   1.000
_cell.length_b   1.000
_cell.length_c   1.000
_cell.angle_alpha   90.00
_cell.angle_beta   90.00
_cell.angle_gamma   90.00
#
_symmetry.space_group_name_H-M   'P 1'
#
loop_
_entity.id
_entity.type
_entity.pdbx_description
1 polymer ?
#
loop_
_entity_poly.entity_id
_entity_poly.type
_entity_poly.pdbx_seq_one_letter_code
_entity_poly.pdbx_strand_id
1 'polypeptide(L)'
;MGTAFAKYLKDKPPKKLIIFSRDWLKQKNLEDELGELPWVRYFIGDVRDKERLLRAFKNVDIVLHSAALKDLPTCEYNPTEAMQTNVIGTQNVIDAAIDCGISKSLLISTDKAVAPCNTYGATKALAERLWLNANTTAADNNIRFSVCRYGNVFGSSGSVYPAWKKLIEQGVGWLPITDERMTRFHFMMPDVMRFVEDSIEKMQGGELYIPRLPSIRIIDLAEAMGMPYKVVGIRPGEKIHEEMEPGYDSGNNDKFLTIDEIQQIL
;
A
#
# COMPACT_ATOMS: atom_id res chain seq x y z
N MET A 1 3.30 4.14 -3.42
CA MET A 1 2.05 3.97 -4.18
C MET A 1 1.70 5.26 -4.95
N GLY A 2 1.25 6.36 -4.33
CA GLY A 2 0.80 7.56 -5.04
C GLY A 2 1.75 8.08 -6.12
N THR A 3 3.05 8.19 -5.81
CA THR A 3 4.08 8.56 -6.80
C THR A 3 4.14 7.61 -7.99
N ALA A 4 4.10 6.28 -7.75
CA ALA A 4 4.14 5.28 -8.82
C ALA A 4 2.88 5.33 -9.69
N PHE A 5 1.70 5.53 -9.07
CA PHE A 5 0.45 5.65 -9.81
C PHE A 5 0.40 6.94 -10.65
N ALA A 6 0.91 8.06 -10.14
CA ALA A 6 1.02 9.30 -10.91
C ALA A 6 1.92 9.14 -12.15
N LYS A 7 3.05 8.43 -12.01
CA LYS A 7 3.93 8.09 -13.14
C LYS A 7 3.24 7.18 -14.16
N TYR A 8 2.55 6.16 -13.68
CA TYR A 8 1.80 5.22 -14.51
C TYR A 8 0.73 5.93 -15.38
N LEU A 9 0.05 6.93 -14.81
CA LEU A 9 -0.96 7.71 -15.53
C LEU A 9 -0.39 8.66 -16.58
N LYS A 10 0.95 8.81 -16.70
CA LYS A 10 1.56 9.69 -17.72
C LYS A 10 1.22 9.23 -19.13
N ASP A 11 1.12 7.93 -19.36
CA ASP A 11 0.81 7.35 -20.67
C ASP A 11 -0.71 7.34 -20.97
N LYS A 12 -1.54 7.49 -19.94
CA LYS A 12 -3.02 7.55 -20.02
C LYS A 12 -3.54 8.68 -19.12
N PRO A 13 -3.24 9.94 -19.43
CA PRO A 13 -3.51 11.03 -18.51
C PRO A 13 -5.01 11.24 -18.28
N PRO A 14 -5.44 11.40 -17.02
CA PRO A 14 -6.79 11.81 -16.71
C PRO A 14 -6.97 13.30 -17.06
N LYS A 15 -8.21 13.78 -17.10
CA LYS A 15 -8.49 15.19 -17.27
C LYS A 15 -7.80 16.05 -16.20
N LYS A 16 -7.69 15.54 -14.98
CA LYS A 16 -7.04 16.18 -13.85
C LYS A 16 -6.61 15.14 -12.82
N LEU A 17 -5.39 15.25 -12.30
CA LEU A 17 -4.88 14.48 -11.18
C LEU A 17 -4.52 15.43 -10.03
N ILE A 18 -5.05 15.16 -8.84
CA ILE A 18 -4.68 15.87 -7.61
C ILE A 18 -3.85 14.94 -6.74
N ILE A 19 -2.61 15.31 -6.48
CA ILE A 19 -1.71 14.60 -5.57
C ILE A 19 -1.79 15.28 -4.20
N PHE A 20 -2.49 14.62 -3.27
CA PHE A 20 -2.70 15.11 -1.92
C PHE A 20 -1.76 14.39 -0.94
N SER A 21 -0.87 15.12 -0.29
CA SER A 21 0.10 14.55 0.66
C SER A 21 0.63 15.62 1.62
N ARG A 22 1.04 15.21 2.82
CA ARG A 22 1.75 16.07 3.79
C ARG A 22 3.19 16.35 3.37
N ASP A 23 3.78 15.45 2.58
CA ASP A 23 5.21 15.44 2.24
C ASP A 23 5.43 16.30 0.99
N TRP A 24 5.72 17.59 1.23
CA TRP A 24 5.99 18.54 0.17
C TRP A 24 7.24 18.18 -0.64
N LEU A 25 8.25 17.56 0.01
CA LEU A 25 9.50 17.20 -0.67
C LEU A 25 9.26 16.08 -1.68
N LYS A 26 8.47 15.05 -1.31
CA LYS A 26 8.07 14.00 -2.26
C LYS A 26 7.23 14.55 -3.40
N GLN A 27 6.38 15.55 -3.15
CA GLN A 27 5.62 16.22 -4.22
C GLN A 27 6.56 16.98 -5.16
N LYS A 28 7.52 17.73 -4.62
CA LYS A 28 8.51 18.46 -5.40
C LYS A 28 9.38 17.53 -6.24
N ASN A 29 9.93 16.46 -5.64
CA ASN A 29 10.71 15.46 -6.37
C ASN A 29 9.90 14.80 -7.50
N LEU A 30 8.61 14.55 -7.27
CA LEU A 30 7.74 14.00 -8.31
C LEU A 30 7.46 15.02 -9.42
N GLU A 31 7.26 16.29 -9.10
CA GLU A 31 7.12 17.38 -10.06
C GLU A 31 8.37 17.50 -10.92
N ASP A 32 9.56 17.52 -10.31
CA ASP A 32 10.84 17.61 -11.02
C ASP A 32 11.06 16.40 -11.96
N GLU A 33 10.62 15.21 -11.54
CA GLU A 33 10.74 13.98 -12.33
C GLU A 33 9.71 13.88 -13.48
N LEU A 34 8.47 14.28 -13.25
CA LEU A 34 7.40 14.24 -14.25
C LEU A 34 7.50 15.39 -15.26
N GLY A 35 8.15 16.49 -14.88
CA GLY A 35 8.12 17.77 -15.59
C GLY A 35 6.79 18.51 -15.40
N GLU A 36 6.64 19.63 -16.07
CA GLU A 36 5.39 20.41 -16.04
C GLU A 36 4.28 19.69 -16.80
N LEU A 37 3.33 19.13 -16.05
CA LEU A 37 2.14 18.49 -16.61
C LEU A 37 0.89 19.32 -16.30
N PRO A 38 0.20 19.90 -17.30
CA PRO A 38 -0.91 20.82 -17.09
C PRO A 38 -2.13 20.20 -16.40
N TRP A 39 -2.21 18.88 -16.40
CA TRP A 39 -3.28 18.10 -15.78
C TRP A 39 -2.97 17.64 -14.34
N VAL A 40 -1.74 17.87 -13.82
CA VAL A 40 -1.36 17.54 -12.44
C VAL A 40 -1.47 18.75 -11.52
N ARG A 41 -1.97 18.56 -10.32
CA ARG A 41 -2.01 19.54 -9.23
C ARG A 41 -1.43 18.93 -7.96
N TYR A 42 -0.47 19.58 -7.38
CA TYR A 42 0.15 19.21 -6.11
C TYR A 42 -0.53 19.98 -4.98
N PHE A 43 -1.15 19.23 -4.06
CA PHE A 43 -1.97 19.80 -3.00
C PHE A 43 -1.46 19.32 -1.64
N ILE A 44 -0.80 20.20 -0.90
CA ILE A 44 -0.30 19.88 0.43
C ILE A 44 -1.46 19.83 1.42
N GLY A 45 -1.57 18.69 2.13
CA GLY A 45 -2.60 18.49 3.14
C GLY A 45 -2.44 17.16 3.88
N ASP A 46 -3.10 17.06 5.02
CA ASP A 46 -3.15 15.87 5.88
C ASP A 46 -4.55 15.26 5.82
N VAL A 47 -4.67 13.94 5.74
CA VAL A 47 -5.95 13.23 5.78
C VAL A 47 -6.69 13.41 7.11
N ARG A 48 -6.01 13.85 8.16
CA ARG A 48 -6.60 14.21 9.46
C ARG A 48 -7.34 15.54 9.43
N ASP A 49 -7.15 16.34 8.39
CA ASP A 49 -7.82 17.64 8.18
C ASP A 49 -8.95 17.48 7.14
N LYS A 50 -10.19 17.29 7.65
CA LYS A 50 -11.37 17.11 6.81
C LYS A 50 -11.66 18.34 5.93
N GLU A 51 -11.49 19.55 6.46
CA GLU A 51 -11.72 20.78 5.71
C GLU A 51 -10.75 20.90 4.50
N ARG A 52 -9.52 20.45 4.69
CA ARG A 52 -8.52 20.43 3.63
C ARG A 52 -8.88 19.41 2.56
N LEU A 53 -9.41 18.24 2.95
CA LEU A 53 -9.91 17.21 2.03
C LEU A 53 -11.09 17.72 1.20
N LEU A 54 -12.07 18.39 1.80
CA LEU A 54 -13.22 18.98 1.09
C LEU A 54 -12.79 19.93 -0.03
N ARG A 55 -11.73 20.74 0.23
CA ARG A 55 -11.18 21.63 -0.81
C ARG A 55 -10.48 20.84 -1.94
N ALA A 56 -9.75 19.79 -1.59
CA ALA A 56 -9.04 18.96 -2.56
C ALA A 56 -10.01 18.12 -3.43
N PHE A 57 -11.14 17.69 -2.87
CA PHE A 57 -12.10 16.80 -3.53
C PHE A 57 -13.11 17.53 -4.42
N LYS A 58 -13.09 18.85 -4.43
CA LYS A 58 -14.01 19.63 -5.27
C LYS A 58 -13.82 19.32 -6.75
N ASN A 59 -14.90 18.86 -7.42
CA ASN A 59 -14.90 18.41 -8.82
C ASN A 59 -13.91 17.26 -9.11
N VAL A 60 -13.81 16.32 -8.19
CA VAL A 60 -13.10 15.05 -8.35
C VAL A 60 -14.12 13.93 -8.49
N ASP A 61 -13.90 13.00 -9.43
CA ASP A 61 -14.78 11.88 -9.69
C ASP A 61 -14.31 10.61 -8.95
N ILE A 62 -13.00 10.45 -8.78
CA ILE A 62 -12.38 9.22 -8.25
C ILE A 62 -11.37 9.57 -7.16
N VAL A 63 -11.45 8.86 -6.04
CA VAL A 63 -10.45 8.93 -4.95
C VAL A 63 -9.72 7.61 -4.83
N LEU A 64 -8.38 7.66 -4.87
CA LEU A 64 -7.50 6.56 -4.50
C LEU A 64 -6.85 6.88 -3.15
N HIS A 65 -7.34 6.25 -2.08
CA HIS A 65 -6.83 6.47 -0.72
C HIS A 65 -5.69 5.50 -0.39
N SER A 66 -4.47 6.00 -0.45
CA SER A 66 -3.25 5.23 -0.11
C SER A 66 -2.45 5.83 1.06
N ALA A 67 -2.95 6.90 1.67
CA ALA A 67 -2.27 7.53 2.80
C ALA A 67 -2.37 6.65 4.05
N ALA A 68 -1.22 6.33 4.63
CA ALA A 68 -1.13 5.57 5.88
C ALA A 68 0.23 5.77 6.56
N LEU A 69 0.25 5.63 7.87
CA LEU A 69 1.46 5.31 8.63
C LEU A 69 1.61 3.79 8.58
N LYS A 70 2.69 3.28 7.95
CA LYS A 70 2.82 1.86 7.61
C LYS A 70 4.08 1.18 8.16
N ASP A 71 4.99 1.93 8.74
CA ASP A 71 6.20 1.38 9.33
C ASP A 71 5.87 0.70 10.65
N LEU A 72 6.12 -0.62 10.76
CA LEU A 72 5.68 -1.41 11.90
C LEU A 72 6.26 -0.90 13.22
N PRO A 73 7.59 -0.74 13.36
CA PRO A 73 8.17 -0.22 14.60
C PRO A 73 7.63 1.17 14.98
N THR A 74 7.46 2.05 14.00
CA THR A 74 6.90 3.39 14.23
C THR A 74 5.44 3.32 14.69
N CYS A 75 4.63 2.43 14.13
CA CYS A 75 3.24 2.26 14.53
C CYS A 75 3.13 1.67 15.94
N GLU A 76 3.97 0.69 16.29
CA GLU A 76 4.00 0.10 17.65
C GLU A 76 4.41 1.15 18.69
N TYR A 77 5.40 1.97 18.39
CA TYR A 77 5.85 3.03 19.29
C TYR A 77 4.86 4.20 19.38
N ASN A 78 4.12 4.49 18.30
CA ASN A 78 3.17 5.62 18.20
C ASN A 78 1.77 5.15 17.79
N PRO A 79 1.08 4.32 18.60
CA PRO A 79 -0.21 3.74 18.21
C PRO A 79 -1.30 4.78 18.01
N THR A 80 -1.29 5.87 18.78
CA THR A 80 -2.24 6.98 18.62
C THR A 80 -2.07 7.67 17.26
N GLU A 81 -0.84 7.92 16.81
CA GLU A 81 -0.58 8.52 15.49
C GLU A 81 -0.98 7.59 14.35
N ALA A 82 -0.76 6.28 14.53
CA ALA A 82 -1.24 5.27 13.59
C ALA A 82 -2.78 5.28 13.51
N MET A 83 -3.47 5.31 14.64
CA MET A 83 -4.93 5.41 14.70
C MET A 83 -5.43 6.71 14.06
N GLN A 84 -4.86 7.86 14.41
CA GLN A 84 -5.26 9.16 13.88
C GLN A 84 -5.09 9.23 12.35
N THR A 85 -4.01 8.67 11.82
CA THR A 85 -3.76 8.70 10.37
C THR A 85 -4.56 7.63 9.63
N ASN A 86 -4.52 6.38 10.11
CA ASN A 86 -5.03 5.23 9.34
C ASN A 86 -6.53 5.01 9.55
N VAL A 87 -7.09 5.39 10.71
CA VAL A 87 -8.50 5.19 11.03
C VAL A 87 -9.28 6.50 10.90
N ILE A 88 -8.93 7.52 11.70
CA ILE A 88 -9.64 8.82 11.67
C ILE A 88 -9.41 9.51 10.33
N GLY A 89 -8.18 9.48 9.81
CA GLY A 89 -7.89 10.00 8.47
C GLY A 89 -8.69 9.29 7.37
N THR A 90 -8.86 7.97 7.47
CA THR A 90 -9.71 7.21 6.54
C THR A 90 -11.18 7.62 6.67
N GLN A 91 -11.70 7.80 7.90
CA GLN A 91 -13.07 8.29 8.12
C GLN A 91 -13.27 9.69 7.51
N ASN A 92 -12.31 10.59 7.70
CA ASN A 92 -12.37 11.93 7.08
C ASN A 92 -12.42 11.87 5.55
N VAL A 93 -11.67 10.92 4.94
CA VAL A 93 -11.70 10.72 3.48
C VAL A 93 -13.06 10.19 3.03
N ILE A 94 -13.67 9.25 3.77
CA ILE A 94 -15.03 8.76 3.52
C ILE A 94 -16.03 9.90 3.56
N ASP A 95 -16.04 10.65 4.66
CA ASP A 95 -16.98 11.77 4.86
C ASP A 95 -16.82 12.82 3.76
N ALA A 96 -15.58 13.22 3.46
CA ALA A 96 -15.30 14.18 2.39
C ALA A 96 -15.71 13.65 1.00
N ALA A 97 -15.55 12.35 0.75
CA ALA A 97 -15.98 11.73 -0.50
C ALA A 97 -17.50 11.76 -0.65
N ILE A 98 -18.24 11.49 0.42
CA ILE A 98 -19.71 11.56 0.46
C ILE A 98 -20.16 13.02 0.28
N ASP A 99 -19.62 13.96 1.07
CA ASP A 99 -19.97 15.38 1.04
C ASP A 99 -19.69 16.02 -0.34
N CYS A 100 -18.67 15.56 -1.06
CA CYS A 100 -18.31 16.05 -2.41
C CYS A 100 -18.93 15.26 -3.56
N GLY A 101 -19.68 14.19 -3.32
CA GLY A 101 -20.31 13.37 -4.35
C GLY A 101 -19.33 12.59 -5.22
N ILE A 102 -18.23 12.06 -4.63
CA ILE A 102 -17.23 11.26 -5.35
C ILE A 102 -17.84 9.95 -5.84
N SER A 103 -17.83 9.71 -7.14
CA SER A 103 -18.50 8.53 -7.72
C SER A 103 -17.83 7.19 -7.37
N LYS A 104 -16.49 7.18 -7.27
CA LYS A 104 -15.71 5.96 -6.95
C LYS A 104 -14.60 6.27 -5.95
N SER A 105 -14.51 5.48 -4.90
CA SER A 105 -13.48 5.61 -3.88
C SER A 105 -12.84 4.26 -3.58
N LEU A 106 -11.53 4.13 -3.84
CA LEU A 106 -10.76 2.90 -3.66
C LEU A 106 -9.74 3.06 -2.52
N LEU A 107 -9.82 2.18 -1.52
CA LEU A 107 -8.84 2.10 -0.44
C LEU A 107 -7.73 1.12 -0.79
N ILE A 108 -6.48 1.53 -0.62
CA ILE A 108 -5.33 0.62 -0.65
C ILE A 108 -5.12 0.05 0.74
N SER A 109 -5.19 -1.28 0.86
CA SER A 109 -4.98 -2.03 2.08
C SER A 109 -3.79 -3.00 1.98
N THR A 110 -3.70 -3.96 2.89
CA THR A 110 -2.52 -4.80 3.11
C THR A 110 -2.92 -6.18 3.64
N ASP A 111 -2.10 -7.20 3.36
CA ASP A 111 -2.13 -8.53 3.96
C ASP A 111 -2.12 -8.49 5.51
N LYS A 112 -1.48 -7.47 6.09
CA LYS A 112 -1.40 -7.30 7.55
C LYS A 112 -2.74 -6.94 8.21
N ALA A 113 -3.75 -6.57 7.43
CA ALA A 113 -5.13 -6.36 7.90
C ALA A 113 -5.87 -7.67 8.22
N VAL A 114 -5.36 -8.82 7.72
CA VAL A 114 -5.92 -10.15 8.01
C VAL A 114 -5.30 -10.68 9.29
N ALA A 115 -6.12 -11.14 10.25
CA ALA A 115 -5.67 -11.62 11.57
C ALA A 115 -4.52 -10.75 12.14
N PRO A 116 -4.74 -9.45 12.38
CA PRO A 116 -3.67 -8.50 12.66
C PRO A 116 -2.97 -8.81 13.99
N CYS A 117 -1.63 -8.85 13.96
CA CYS A 117 -0.79 -9.06 15.15
C CYS A 117 0.03 -7.82 15.53
N ASN A 118 -0.24 -6.68 14.87
CA ASN A 118 0.44 -5.41 15.10
C ASN A 118 -0.51 -4.22 14.91
N THR A 119 -0.13 -3.06 15.45
CA THR A 119 -0.91 -1.81 15.40
C THR A 119 -1.24 -1.39 13.97
N TYR A 120 -0.27 -1.48 13.04
CA TYR A 120 -0.52 -1.15 11.64
C TYR A 120 -1.63 -2.02 11.05
N GLY A 121 -1.52 -3.34 11.17
CA GLY A 121 -2.53 -4.29 10.70
C GLY A 121 -3.91 -4.05 11.31
N ALA A 122 -3.97 -3.83 12.64
CA ALA A 122 -5.22 -3.55 13.34
C ALA A 122 -5.90 -2.26 12.83
N THR A 123 -5.12 -1.18 12.62
CA THR A 123 -5.66 0.09 12.07
C THR A 123 -6.12 -0.07 10.63
N LYS A 124 -5.43 -0.87 9.80
CA LYS A 124 -5.84 -1.15 8.42
C LYS A 124 -7.07 -2.07 8.35
N ALA A 125 -7.17 -3.07 9.23
CA ALA A 125 -8.37 -3.90 9.31
C ALA A 125 -9.63 -3.09 9.67
N LEU A 126 -9.50 -2.15 10.61
CA LEU A 126 -10.61 -1.25 10.95
C LEU A 126 -10.91 -0.28 9.79
N ALA A 127 -9.89 0.26 9.12
CA ALA A 127 -10.06 1.12 7.97
C ALA A 127 -10.82 0.42 6.81
N GLU A 128 -10.52 -0.86 6.52
CA GLU A 128 -11.28 -1.65 5.54
C GLU A 128 -12.76 -1.75 5.89
N ARG A 129 -13.06 -2.04 7.17
CA ARG A 129 -14.45 -2.17 7.63
C ARG A 129 -15.22 -0.85 7.52
N LEU A 130 -14.61 0.27 7.94
CA LEU A 130 -15.20 1.60 7.78
C LEU A 130 -15.46 1.93 6.32
N TRP A 131 -14.48 1.62 5.45
CA TRP A 131 -14.56 1.92 4.03
C TRP A 131 -15.66 1.13 3.31
N LEU A 132 -15.74 -0.17 3.56
CA LEU A 132 -16.79 -1.01 2.96
C LEU A 132 -18.18 -0.69 3.51
N ASN A 133 -18.29 -0.39 4.82
CA ASN A 133 -19.54 0.02 5.44
C ASN A 133 -20.05 1.37 4.91
N ALA A 134 -19.18 2.23 4.39
CA ALA A 134 -19.54 3.52 3.81
C ALA A 134 -20.51 3.39 2.63
N ASN A 135 -20.55 2.24 1.94
CA ASN A 135 -21.56 1.98 0.90
C ASN A 135 -23.00 2.01 1.45
N THR A 136 -23.22 1.58 2.69
CA THR A 136 -24.54 1.65 3.34
C THR A 136 -24.94 3.10 3.61
N THR A 137 -23.99 3.91 4.08
CA THR A 137 -24.25 5.33 4.38
C THR A 137 -24.42 6.17 3.10
N ALA A 138 -23.73 5.78 2.03
CA ALA A 138 -23.72 6.48 0.74
C ALA A 138 -24.74 5.95 -0.28
N ALA A 139 -25.61 5.01 0.12
CA ALA A 139 -26.52 4.28 -0.80
C ALA A 139 -27.38 5.22 -1.69
N ASP A 140 -27.83 6.32 -1.15
CA ASP A 140 -28.68 7.29 -1.87
C ASP A 140 -27.89 8.19 -2.84
N ASN A 141 -26.55 8.23 -2.73
CA ASN A 141 -25.69 9.16 -3.47
C ASN A 141 -24.97 8.52 -4.68
N ASN A 142 -25.26 7.25 -4.99
CA ASN A 142 -24.59 6.49 -6.07
C ASN A 142 -23.05 6.51 -5.98
N ILE A 143 -22.50 6.58 -4.77
CA ILE A 143 -21.09 6.56 -4.46
C ILE A 143 -20.66 5.11 -4.18
N ARG A 144 -19.50 4.71 -4.67
CA ARG A 144 -19.01 3.33 -4.56
C ARG A 144 -17.69 3.30 -3.80
N PHE A 145 -17.63 2.49 -2.77
CA PHE A 145 -16.44 2.26 -1.96
C PHE A 145 -15.99 0.80 -2.09
N SER A 146 -14.75 0.58 -2.51
CA SER A 146 -14.14 -0.75 -2.62
C SER A 146 -12.71 -0.74 -2.10
N VAL A 147 -12.15 -1.90 -1.84
CA VAL A 147 -10.82 -2.06 -1.24
C VAL A 147 -9.94 -2.92 -2.15
N CYS A 148 -8.68 -2.52 -2.34
CA CYS A 148 -7.60 -3.37 -2.83
C CYS A 148 -6.74 -3.81 -1.66
N ARG A 149 -6.67 -5.12 -1.40
CA ARG A 149 -5.76 -5.73 -0.42
C ARG A 149 -4.67 -6.49 -1.14
N TYR A 150 -3.41 -6.15 -0.86
CA TYR A 150 -2.26 -6.86 -1.41
C TYR A 150 -1.09 -6.83 -0.43
N GLY A 151 -0.12 -7.72 -0.66
CA GLY A 151 1.03 -7.91 0.21
C GLY A 151 2.19 -6.97 -0.11
N ASN A 152 3.39 -7.50 0.09
CA ASN A 152 4.62 -6.75 -0.09
C ASN A 152 4.83 -6.38 -1.56
N VAL A 153 5.02 -5.08 -1.83
CA VAL A 153 5.44 -4.60 -3.15
C VAL A 153 6.95 -4.59 -3.19
N PHE A 154 7.53 -5.34 -4.14
CA PHE A 154 8.97 -5.49 -4.28
C PHE A 154 9.66 -4.15 -4.54
N GLY A 155 10.79 -3.91 -3.90
CA GLY A 155 11.54 -2.66 -4.03
C GLY A 155 10.87 -1.42 -3.42
N SER A 156 9.71 -1.56 -2.74
CA SER A 156 9.07 -0.42 -2.08
C SER A 156 9.87 0.10 -0.89
N SER A 157 9.74 1.40 -0.61
CA SER A 157 10.40 2.05 0.53
C SER A 157 10.12 1.31 1.84
N GLY A 158 11.18 0.98 2.59
CA GLY A 158 11.10 0.24 3.86
C GLY A 158 10.91 -1.27 3.70
N SER A 159 10.93 -1.83 2.47
CA SER A 159 10.92 -3.28 2.26
C SER A 159 12.32 -3.89 2.42
N VAL A 160 12.37 -5.21 2.54
CA VAL A 160 13.60 -5.98 2.81
C VAL A 160 14.68 -5.75 1.75
N TYR A 161 14.33 -5.75 0.46
CA TYR A 161 15.29 -5.62 -0.62
C TYR A 161 16.07 -4.30 -0.61
N PRO A 162 15.46 -3.10 -0.57
CA PRO A 162 16.21 -1.85 -0.45
C PRO A 162 17.00 -1.75 0.85
N ALA A 163 16.49 -2.31 1.95
CA ALA A 163 17.21 -2.32 3.22
C ALA A 163 18.49 -3.17 3.13
N TRP A 164 18.40 -4.35 2.53
CA TRP A 164 19.56 -5.23 2.34
C TRP A 164 20.57 -4.65 1.33
N LYS A 165 20.10 -4.05 0.24
CA LYS A 165 20.97 -3.36 -0.71
C LYS A 165 21.82 -2.29 -0.04
N LYS A 166 21.20 -1.50 0.85
CA LYS A 166 21.92 -0.49 1.64
C LYS A 166 22.96 -1.13 2.58
N LEU A 167 22.65 -2.27 3.21
CA LEU A 167 23.63 -3.00 4.06
C LEU A 167 24.82 -3.48 3.25
N ILE A 168 24.60 -4.02 2.06
CA ILE A 168 25.66 -4.45 1.14
C ILE A 168 26.55 -3.26 0.73
N GLU A 169 25.94 -2.13 0.37
CA GLU A 169 26.64 -0.89 0.03
C GLU A 169 27.49 -0.36 1.20
N GLN A 170 27.08 -0.62 2.44
CA GLN A 170 27.82 -0.30 3.68
C GLN A 170 28.91 -1.31 4.00
N GLY A 171 29.13 -2.36 3.18
CA GLY A 171 30.16 -3.38 3.40
C GLY A 171 29.77 -4.46 4.42
N VAL A 172 28.49 -4.58 4.78
CA VAL A 172 28.03 -5.67 5.66
C VAL A 172 28.11 -7.00 4.91
N GLY A 173 28.89 -7.93 5.43
CA GLY A 173 29.18 -9.22 4.78
C GLY A 173 28.08 -10.29 4.96
N TRP A 174 26.92 -9.96 5.50
CA TRP A 174 25.80 -10.88 5.70
C TRP A 174 24.47 -10.13 5.81
N LEU A 175 23.36 -10.83 5.54
CA LEU A 175 22.00 -10.28 5.59
C LEU A 175 21.26 -10.78 6.84
N PRO A 176 20.54 -9.91 7.57
CA PRO A 176 19.71 -10.32 8.70
C PRO A 176 18.41 -10.95 8.20
N ILE A 177 18.14 -12.18 8.62
CA ILE A 177 16.88 -12.91 8.39
C ILE A 177 16.20 -13.13 9.73
N THR A 178 14.93 -12.82 9.80
CA THR A 178 14.16 -12.92 11.05
C THR A 178 13.89 -14.38 11.43
N ASP A 179 13.50 -15.20 10.45
CA ASP A 179 13.24 -16.65 10.59
C ASP A 179 13.39 -17.31 9.20
N GLU A 180 14.01 -18.47 9.12
CA GLU A 180 14.25 -19.20 7.85
C GLU A 180 12.95 -19.65 7.18
N ARG A 181 11.90 -19.88 7.94
CA ARG A 181 10.57 -20.28 7.43
C ARG A 181 9.79 -19.13 6.82
N MET A 182 10.27 -17.88 6.98
CA MET A 182 9.54 -16.69 6.61
C MET A 182 9.28 -16.60 5.10
N THR A 183 8.03 -16.38 4.74
CA THR A 183 7.59 -16.17 3.36
C THR A 183 6.86 -14.86 3.21
N ARG A 184 6.86 -14.31 2.01
CA ARG A 184 6.10 -13.09 1.66
C ARG A 184 5.49 -13.23 0.28
N PHE A 185 4.32 -12.66 0.09
CA PHE A 185 3.79 -12.47 -1.25
C PHE A 185 4.67 -11.49 -2.03
N HIS A 186 4.81 -11.74 -3.31
CA HIS A 186 5.64 -10.94 -4.22
C HIS A 186 4.76 -10.24 -5.25
N PHE A 187 4.81 -8.91 -5.28
CA PHE A 187 4.05 -8.11 -6.21
C PHE A 187 4.92 -7.00 -6.80
N MET A 188 5.08 -7.01 -8.12
CA MET A 188 5.87 -5.99 -8.82
C MET A 188 5.07 -4.69 -8.99
N MET A 189 5.75 -3.55 -8.91
CA MET A 189 5.08 -2.24 -8.99
C MET A 189 4.24 -2.05 -10.27
N PRO A 190 4.69 -2.45 -11.48
CA PRO A 190 3.85 -2.34 -12.68
C PRO A 190 2.54 -3.15 -12.58
N ASP A 191 2.60 -4.33 -11.97
CA ASP A 191 1.41 -5.18 -11.79
C ASP A 191 0.46 -4.60 -10.75
N VAL A 192 1.00 -3.98 -9.68
CA VAL A 192 0.18 -3.22 -8.72
C VAL A 192 -0.59 -2.10 -9.41
N MET A 193 0.05 -1.38 -10.33
CA MET A 193 -0.60 -0.27 -11.05
C MET A 193 -1.77 -0.78 -11.90
N ARG A 194 -1.55 -1.84 -12.67
CA ARG A 194 -2.61 -2.49 -13.47
C ARG A 194 -3.75 -3.01 -12.60
N PHE A 195 -3.42 -3.70 -11.52
CA PHE A 195 -4.40 -4.22 -10.57
C PHE A 195 -5.28 -3.12 -9.95
N VAL A 196 -4.69 -1.99 -9.58
CA VAL A 196 -5.42 -0.84 -9.03
C VAL A 196 -6.30 -0.17 -10.10
N GLU A 197 -5.79 0.03 -11.32
CA GLU A 197 -6.57 0.56 -12.45
C GLU A 197 -7.77 -0.33 -12.74
N ASP A 198 -7.56 -1.63 -12.93
CA ASP A 198 -8.61 -2.63 -13.16
C ASP A 198 -9.68 -2.63 -12.05
N SER A 199 -9.24 -2.50 -10.80
CA SER A 199 -10.15 -2.43 -9.65
C SER A 199 -11.02 -1.18 -9.68
N ILE A 200 -10.45 -0.01 -10.02
CA ILE A 200 -11.19 1.25 -10.20
C ILE A 200 -12.22 1.12 -11.35
N GLU A 201 -11.83 0.49 -12.44
CA GLU A 201 -12.73 0.32 -13.59
C GLU A 201 -13.91 -0.59 -13.25
N LYS A 202 -13.64 -1.73 -12.60
CA LYS A 202 -14.61 -2.81 -12.34
C LYS A 202 -15.50 -2.59 -11.12
N MET A 203 -15.09 -1.73 -10.15
CA MET A 203 -15.78 -1.60 -8.87
C MET A 203 -17.24 -1.16 -9.01
N GLN A 204 -18.10 -1.83 -8.26
CA GLN A 204 -19.54 -1.54 -8.14
C GLN A 204 -19.91 -1.08 -6.71
N GLY A 205 -18.99 -1.22 -5.75
CA GLY A 205 -19.16 -0.90 -4.34
C GLY A 205 -19.32 -2.15 -3.47
N GLY A 206 -18.52 -2.23 -2.40
CA GLY A 206 -18.53 -3.34 -1.46
C GLY A 206 -17.49 -4.42 -1.74
N GLU A 207 -16.76 -4.37 -2.85
CA GLU A 207 -15.78 -5.40 -3.18
C GLU A 207 -14.48 -5.22 -2.40
N LEU A 208 -13.91 -6.36 -2.04
CA LEU A 208 -12.54 -6.51 -1.59
C LEU A 208 -11.75 -7.25 -2.68
N TYR A 209 -10.95 -6.52 -3.43
CA TYR A 209 -10.10 -7.06 -4.49
C TYR A 209 -8.81 -7.60 -3.92
N ILE A 210 -8.50 -8.87 -4.19
CA ILE A 210 -7.29 -9.57 -3.74
C ILE A 210 -6.63 -10.23 -4.96
N PRO A 211 -5.38 -9.84 -5.32
CA PRO A 211 -4.68 -10.46 -6.43
C PRO A 211 -4.15 -11.85 -6.05
N ARG A 212 -4.08 -12.76 -7.01
CA ARG A 212 -3.34 -14.02 -6.85
C ARG A 212 -1.87 -13.78 -7.17
N LEU A 213 -1.03 -13.90 -6.16
CA LEU A 213 0.39 -13.54 -6.20
C LEU A 213 1.27 -14.75 -5.94
N PRO A 214 2.46 -14.84 -6.54
CA PRO A 214 3.47 -15.79 -6.09
C PRO A 214 4.03 -15.39 -4.72
N SER A 215 4.60 -16.37 -4.03
CA SER A 215 5.35 -16.19 -2.80
C SER A 215 6.85 -16.28 -3.04
N ILE A 216 7.63 -15.67 -2.14
CA ILE A 216 9.07 -15.89 -2.01
C ILE A 216 9.41 -16.34 -0.60
N ARG A 217 10.37 -17.23 -0.45
CA ARG A 217 11.05 -17.49 0.82
C ARG A 217 12.12 -16.40 1.02
N ILE A 218 12.21 -15.86 2.22
CA ILE A 218 13.16 -14.77 2.47
C ILE A 218 14.61 -15.26 2.36
N ILE A 219 14.87 -16.55 2.65
CA ILE A 219 16.18 -17.18 2.42
C ILE A 219 16.55 -17.22 0.94
N ASP A 220 15.59 -17.52 0.04
CA ASP A 220 15.83 -17.57 -1.41
C ASP A 220 16.17 -16.17 -1.97
N LEU A 221 15.62 -15.11 -1.38
CA LEU A 221 15.99 -13.74 -1.74
C LEU A 221 17.44 -13.42 -1.35
N ALA A 222 17.90 -13.87 -0.17
CA ALA A 222 19.30 -13.68 0.26
C ALA A 222 20.25 -14.45 -0.65
N GLU A 223 19.91 -15.68 -1.01
CA GLU A 223 20.67 -16.52 -1.93
C GLU A 223 20.73 -15.93 -3.35
N ALA A 224 19.60 -15.44 -3.86
CA ALA A 224 19.53 -14.75 -5.15
C ALA A 224 20.41 -13.49 -5.20
N MET A 225 20.57 -12.79 -4.06
CA MET A 225 21.50 -11.66 -3.92
C MET A 225 22.98 -12.09 -3.74
N GLY A 226 23.28 -13.38 -3.71
CA GLY A 226 24.63 -13.91 -3.53
C GLY A 226 25.23 -13.64 -2.15
N MET A 227 24.40 -13.47 -1.12
CA MET A 227 24.85 -13.05 0.21
C MET A 227 24.55 -14.11 1.29
N PRO A 228 25.51 -14.42 2.17
CA PRO A 228 25.25 -15.22 3.36
C PRO A 228 24.29 -14.47 4.30
N TYR A 229 23.56 -15.20 5.11
CA TYR A 229 22.61 -14.62 6.07
C TYR A 229 22.85 -15.10 7.51
N LYS A 230 22.29 -14.38 8.46
CA LYS A 230 22.21 -14.78 9.86
C LYS A 230 20.78 -14.61 10.36
N VAL A 231 20.28 -15.61 11.11
CA VAL A 231 18.99 -15.53 11.78
C VAL A 231 19.12 -14.61 13.00
N VAL A 232 18.30 -13.56 13.05
CA VAL A 232 18.33 -12.55 14.11
C VAL A 232 17.14 -12.63 15.07
N GLY A 233 16.17 -13.51 14.79
CA GLY A 233 14.96 -13.70 15.59
C GLY A 233 13.77 -12.84 15.11
N ILE A 234 12.56 -13.33 15.42
CA ILE A 234 11.30 -12.68 15.04
C ILE A 234 11.09 -11.43 15.89
N ARG A 235 10.72 -10.33 15.25
CA ARG A 235 10.38 -9.08 15.93
C ARG A 235 8.92 -9.10 16.40
N PRO A 236 8.59 -8.40 17.49
CA PRO A 236 7.20 -8.20 17.88
C PRO A 236 6.37 -7.65 16.71
N GLY A 237 5.19 -8.25 16.47
CA GLY A 237 4.30 -7.83 15.40
C GLY A 237 4.65 -8.34 13.99
N GLU A 238 5.65 -9.21 13.84
CA GLU A 238 5.95 -9.90 12.57
C GLU A 238 5.29 -11.29 12.53
N LYS A 239 4.83 -11.68 11.34
CA LYS A 239 4.33 -13.04 11.04
C LYS A 239 5.38 -13.83 10.26
N ILE A 240 5.43 -15.15 10.46
CA ILE A 240 6.22 -16.05 9.60
C ILE A 240 5.64 -16.03 8.18
N HIS A 241 4.34 -16.22 8.06
CA HIS A 241 3.59 -16.16 6.81
C HIS A 241 2.55 -15.04 6.86
N GLU A 242 2.36 -14.33 5.76
CA GLU A 242 1.31 -13.33 5.61
C GLU A 242 0.08 -13.96 4.95
N GLU A 243 -1.11 -13.48 5.31
CA GLU A 243 -2.39 -13.99 4.82
C GLU A 243 -3.16 -12.88 4.12
N MET A 244 -3.72 -13.19 2.93
CA MET A 244 -4.55 -12.25 2.16
C MET A 244 -6.04 -12.41 2.48
N GLU A 245 -6.48 -13.63 2.70
CA GLU A 245 -7.83 -14.05 3.08
C GLU A 245 -7.76 -15.44 3.70
N PRO A 246 -8.77 -15.90 4.46
CA PRO A 246 -8.77 -17.23 5.06
C PRO A 246 -8.43 -18.33 4.06
N GLY A 247 -7.34 -19.06 4.33
CA GLY A 247 -6.86 -20.14 3.48
C GLY A 247 -6.00 -19.72 2.29
N TYR A 248 -5.66 -18.43 2.16
CA TYR A 248 -4.69 -17.94 1.18
C TYR A 248 -3.55 -17.18 1.87
N ASP A 249 -2.54 -17.92 2.24
CA ASP A 249 -1.34 -17.42 2.91
C ASP A 249 -0.06 -17.63 2.09
N SER A 250 0.99 -16.89 2.42
CA SER A 250 2.26 -16.91 1.68
C SER A 250 3.11 -18.16 1.94
N GLY A 251 2.81 -18.94 2.97
CA GLY A 251 3.54 -20.16 3.32
C GLY A 251 2.97 -21.41 2.66
N ASN A 252 1.66 -21.38 2.35
CA ASN A 252 0.94 -22.48 1.70
C ASN A 252 0.36 -22.03 0.36
N ASN A 253 1.20 -21.41 -0.46
CA ASN A 253 0.82 -20.87 -1.75
C ASN A 253 1.18 -21.85 -2.88
N ASP A 254 0.34 -21.91 -3.91
CA ASP A 254 0.54 -22.80 -5.07
C ASP A 254 1.78 -22.44 -5.90
N LYS A 255 2.21 -21.18 -5.85
CA LYS A 255 3.35 -20.69 -6.62
C LYS A 255 4.39 -20.00 -5.73
N PHE A 256 5.60 -20.55 -5.71
CA PHE A 256 6.81 -19.92 -5.20
C PHE A 256 7.73 -19.53 -6.35
N LEU A 257 8.35 -18.34 -6.27
CA LEU A 257 9.41 -17.96 -7.20
C LEU A 257 10.67 -18.76 -6.86
N THR A 258 11.32 -19.26 -7.92
CA THR A 258 12.64 -19.89 -7.83
C THR A 258 13.73 -18.82 -7.64
N ILE A 259 14.92 -19.25 -7.22
CA ILE A 259 16.09 -18.37 -7.08
C ILE A 259 16.41 -17.67 -8.40
N ASP A 260 16.36 -18.41 -9.53
CA ASP A 260 16.62 -17.87 -10.86
C ASP A 260 15.56 -16.79 -11.25
N GLU A 261 14.29 -17.04 -10.97
CA GLU A 261 13.22 -16.04 -11.19
C GLU A 261 13.43 -14.80 -10.32
N ILE A 262 13.86 -14.97 -9.06
CA ILE A 262 14.19 -13.85 -8.17
C ILE A 262 15.39 -13.07 -8.72
N GLN A 263 16.44 -13.74 -9.19
CA GLN A 263 17.62 -13.08 -9.79
C GLN A 263 17.26 -12.22 -11.01
N GLN A 264 16.29 -12.64 -11.82
CA GLN A 264 15.86 -11.89 -13.01
C GLN A 264 15.14 -10.57 -12.67
N ILE A 265 14.67 -10.39 -11.44
CA ILE A 265 13.94 -9.21 -10.98
C ILE A 265 14.75 -8.31 -10.03
N LEU A 266 15.99 -8.71 -9.65
CA LEU A 266 16.92 -7.91 -8.84
C LEU A 266 17.64 -6.85 -9.67
#